data_0ed4899208d30db03e37c30263514baf
#
_entry.id   0ed4899208d30db03e37c30263514baf
#
_cell.length_a   1.000
_cell.length_b   1.000
_cell.length_c   1.000
_cell.angle_alpha   90.00
_cell.angle_beta   90.00
_cell.angle_gamma   90.00
#
_symmetry.space_group_name_H-M   'P 1'
#
loop_
_entity.id
_entity.type
_entity.pdbx_description
1 polymer ?
#
loop_
_entity_poly.entity_id
_entity_poly.type
_entity_poly.pdbx_seq_one_letter_code
_entity_poly.pdbx_strand_id
1 'polypeptide(L)'
;MEYTYLGKTGLRISRMGFGGIPIQKIDAEGTRTLMHKLAEEGVNYIDTARGYTVSEEYLGYGLEGIRDQFVIATKSMSRTKDAMAADIQISLNNLRTDHIDLYQVHNPSMDQLEQVIGKGGALEALEEAKASGKIGHIGLT
;
A
#
# COMPACT_ATOMS: atom_id res chain seq x y z
N MET A 1 15.92 16.34 0.71
CA MET A 1 14.94 15.48 1.46
C MET A 1 15.65 14.79 2.62
N GLU A 2 15.03 14.75 3.79
CA GLU A 2 15.50 13.94 4.92
C GLU A 2 14.83 12.56 4.92
N TYR A 3 15.56 11.54 5.38
CA TYR A 3 15.09 10.16 5.43
C TYR A 3 15.17 9.60 6.84
N THR A 4 14.33 8.58 7.09
CA THR A 4 14.31 7.81 8.33
C THR A 4 13.99 6.35 8.03
N TYR A 5 14.08 5.47 9.02
CA TYR A 5 13.62 4.09 8.90
C TYR A 5 12.21 3.96 9.47
N LEU A 6 11.34 3.23 8.76
CA LEU A 6 9.99 2.95 9.22
C LEU A 6 10.02 1.88 10.33
N GLY A 7 10.13 2.34 11.56
CA GLY A 7 10.26 1.47 12.72
C GLY A 7 11.41 0.45 12.58
N LYS A 8 11.09 -0.83 12.75
CA LYS A 8 12.04 -1.95 12.64
C LYS A 8 11.97 -2.69 11.29
N THR A 9 11.30 -2.13 10.30
CA THR A 9 11.09 -2.78 9.00
C THR A 9 12.34 -2.83 8.12
N GLY A 10 13.32 -1.96 8.38
CA GLY A 10 14.46 -1.74 7.48
C GLY A 10 14.14 -0.87 6.26
N LEU A 11 12.87 -0.48 6.05
CA LEU A 11 12.47 0.39 4.97
C LEU A 11 12.95 1.83 5.23
N ARG A 12 13.81 2.34 4.35
CA ARG A 12 14.28 3.72 4.39
C ARG A 12 13.31 4.61 3.61
N ILE A 13 12.59 5.45 4.33
CA ILE A 13 11.55 6.32 3.77
C ILE A 13 11.90 7.80 3.93
N SER A 14 11.41 8.63 3.02
CA SER A 14 11.44 10.09 3.19
C SER A 14 10.58 10.50 4.38
N ARG A 15 11.02 11.47 5.17
CA ARG A 15 10.25 11.98 6.31
C ARG A 15 8.95 12.67 5.89
N MET A 16 8.89 13.14 4.65
CA MET A 16 7.66 13.56 3.99
C MET A 16 7.14 12.42 3.15
N GLY A 17 5.94 11.93 3.43
CA GLY A 17 5.24 10.92 2.63
C GLY A 17 4.14 11.54 1.77
N PHE A 18 3.74 10.85 0.74
CA PHE A 18 2.64 11.24 -0.12
C PHE A 18 1.39 10.40 0.18
N GLY A 19 0.27 11.06 0.51
CA GLY A 19 -1.03 10.42 0.72
C GLY A 19 -1.84 10.33 -0.57
N GLY A 20 -2.35 9.14 -0.89
CA GLY A 20 -3.04 8.84 -2.14
C GLY A 20 -4.48 9.36 -2.27
N ILE A 21 -5.11 9.90 -1.21
CA ILE A 21 -6.49 10.41 -1.29
C ILE A 21 -6.65 11.53 -2.33
N PRO A 22 -5.77 12.55 -2.41
CA PRO A 22 -5.93 13.63 -3.37
C PRO A 22 -5.88 13.21 -4.84
N ILE A 23 -5.25 12.07 -5.16
CA ILE A 23 -5.17 11.53 -6.54
C ILE A 23 -6.56 11.34 -7.15
N GLN A 24 -7.58 11.06 -6.34
CA GLN A 24 -8.97 10.90 -6.81
C GLN A 24 -9.53 12.14 -7.51
N LYS A 25 -8.87 13.30 -7.42
CA LYS A 25 -9.29 14.59 -7.98
C LYS A 25 -8.55 14.97 -9.26
N ILE A 26 -7.59 14.16 -9.69
CA ILE A 26 -6.81 14.35 -10.91
C ILE A 26 -6.93 13.09 -11.78
N ASP A 27 -6.47 13.14 -13.02
CA ASP A 27 -6.44 11.98 -13.90
C ASP A 27 -5.15 11.15 -13.76
N ALA A 28 -5.08 10.06 -14.49
CA ALA A 28 -3.92 9.18 -14.48
C ALA A 28 -2.63 9.87 -14.95
N GLU A 29 -2.73 10.73 -15.97
CA GLU A 29 -1.57 11.46 -16.52
C GLU A 29 -1.07 12.54 -15.55
N GLY A 30 -1.99 13.25 -14.90
CA GLY A 30 -1.66 14.17 -13.81
C GLY A 30 -0.99 13.46 -12.64
N THR A 31 -1.44 12.25 -12.32
CA THR A 31 -0.80 11.40 -11.31
C THR A 31 0.62 11.02 -11.72
N ARG A 32 0.83 10.63 -12.99
CA ARG A 32 2.16 10.31 -13.51
C ARG A 32 3.12 11.50 -13.38
N THR A 33 2.68 12.66 -13.83
CA THR A 33 3.46 13.90 -13.70
C THR A 33 3.83 14.19 -12.24
N LEU A 34 2.88 14.02 -11.33
CA LEU A 34 3.08 14.22 -9.89
C LEU A 34 4.08 13.20 -9.31
N MET A 35 3.96 11.91 -9.64
CA MET A 35 4.89 10.88 -9.12
C MET A 35 6.32 11.12 -9.57
N HIS A 36 6.54 11.48 -10.84
CA HIS A 36 7.86 11.83 -11.33
C HIS A 36 8.45 13.05 -10.59
N LYS A 37 7.61 14.08 -10.36
CA LYS A 37 8.05 15.25 -9.59
C LYS A 37 8.41 14.91 -8.16
N LEU A 38 7.63 14.05 -7.49
CA LEU A 38 7.94 13.59 -6.13
C LEU A 38 9.25 12.80 -6.07
N ALA A 39 9.53 11.97 -7.08
CA ALA A 39 10.80 11.25 -7.19
C ALA A 39 11.99 12.21 -7.34
N GLU A 40 11.88 13.23 -8.20
CA GLU A 40 12.90 14.27 -8.37
C GLU A 40 13.20 15.02 -7.06
N GLU A 41 12.17 15.27 -6.25
CA GLU A 41 12.31 15.95 -4.94
C GLU A 41 12.75 14.98 -3.81
N GLY A 42 12.92 13.69 -4.13
CA GLY A 42 13.37 12.67 -3.19
C GLY A 42 12.29 12.15 -2.24
N VAL A 43 11.01 12.38 -2.52
CA VAL A 43 9.91 11.72 -1.81
C VAL A 43 9.80 10.29 -2.30
N ASN A 44 9.91 9.32 -1.40
CA ASN A 44 9.88 7.91 -1.75
C ASN A 44 8.87 7.07 -0.94
N TYR A 45 8.00 7.69 -0.16
CA TYR A 45 6.98 6.98 0.61
C TYR A 45 5.58 7.39 0.16
N ILE A 46 4.77 6.40 -0.24
CA ILE A 46 3.39 6.58 -0.68
C ILE A 46 2.48 5.75 0.22
N ASP A 47 1.42 6.37 0.75
CA ASP A 47 0.34 5.70 1.48
C ASP A 47 -0.98 5.83 0.70
N THR A 48 -1.54 4.70 0.29
CA THR A 48 -2.83 4.61 -0.39
C THR A 48 -3.76 3.58 0.26
N ALA A 49 -4.87 3.22 -0.36
CA ALA A 49 -5.79 2.18 0.12
C ALA A 49 -6.68 1.65 -1.01
N ARG A 50 -7.15 0.40 -0.83
CA ARG A 50 -8.21 -0.20 -1.65
C ARG A 50 -9.45 0.68 -1.72
N GLY A 51 -9.82 1.31 -0.59
CA GLY A 51 -11.00 2.18 -0.49
C GLY A 51 -10.86 3.56 -1.13
N TYR A 52 -9.70 3.91 -1.67
CA TYR A 52 -9.48 5.22 -2.31
C TYR A 52 -9.78 5.19 -3.81
N THR A 53 -10.88 4.55 -4.19
CA THR A 53 -11.43 4.43 -5.54
C THR A 53 -10.37 4.11 -6.62
N VAL A 54 -9.94 5.09 -7.39
CA VAL A 54 -8.97 4.98 -8.50
C VAL A 54 -7.51 5.13 -8.07
N SER A 55 -7.24 5.42 -6.78
CA SER A 55 -5.89 5.82 -6.33
C SER A 55 -4.82 4.76 -6.63
N GLU A 56 -5.08 3.49 -6.31
CA GLU A 56 -4.12 2.41 -6.61
C GLU A 56 -3.89 2.26 -8.11
N GLU A 57 -4.94 2.36 -8.93
CA GLU A 57 -4.86 2.23 -10.39
C GLU A 57 -4.06 3.39 -11.01
N TYR A 58 -4.32 4.62 -10.57
CA TYR A 58 -3.60 5.79 -11.05
C TYR A 58 -2.13 5.80 -10.59
N LEU A 59 -1.86 5.31 -9.38
CA LEU A 59 -0.49 5.11 -8.90
C LEU A 59 0.24 4.05 -9.74
N GLY A 60 -0.41 2.93 -10.06
CA GLY A 60 0.18 1.90 -10.91
C GLY A 60 0.58 2.43 -12.28
N TYR A 61 -0.26 3.27 -12.89
CA TYR A 61 0.07 3.97 -14.12
C TYR A 61 1.19 5.01 -13.93
N GLY A 62 1.08 5.83 -12.89
CA GLY A 62 2.02 6.93 -12.64
C GLY A 62 3.43 6.48 -12.25
N LEU A 63 3.56 5.30 -11.66
CA LEU A 63 4.83 4.74 -11.21
C LEU A 63 5.52 3.83 -12.24
N GLU A 64 4.94 3.66 -13.42
CA GLU A 64 5.53 2.83 -14.47
C GLU A 64 6.95 3.32 -14.84
N GLY A 65 7.92 2.43 -14.70
CA GLY A 65 9.34 2.73 -14.92
C GLY A 65 10.10 3.35 -13.74
N ILE A 66 9.38 3.76 -12.67
CA ILE A 66 9.99 4.35 -11.46
C ILE A 66 9.50 3.69 -10.15
N ARG A 67 8.79 2.55 -10.24
CA ARG A 67 8.20 1.84 -9.08
C ARG A 67 9.23 1.58 -7.97
N ASP A 68 10.43 1.15 -8.33
CA ASP A 68 11.49 0.77 -7.39
C ASP A 68 12.09 1.94 -6.61
N GLN A 69 11.77 3.17 -7.00
CA GLN A 69 12.17 4.36 -6.25
C GLN A 69 11.24 4.63 -5.05
N PHE A 70 10.12 3.90 -4.93
CA PHE A 70 9.12 4.15 -3.92
C PHE A 70 8.88 2.96 -3.01
N VAL A 71 8.68 3.25 -1.73
CA VAL A 71 8.08 2.37 -0.74
C VAL A 71 6.58 2.62 -0.75
N ILE A 72 5.80 1.60 -1.09
CA ILE A 72 4.34 1.70 -1.19
C ILE A 72 3.68 1.01 0.01
N ALA A 73 2.87 1.78 0.72
CA ALA A 73 1.92 1.28 1.70
C ALA A 73 0.50 1.35 1.13
N THR A 74 -0.24 0.26 1.23
CA THR A 74 -1.68 0.25 0.98
C THR A 74 -2.41 -0.49 2.10
N LYS A 75 -3.75 -0.50 2.06
CA LYS A 75 -4.57 -1.05 3.13
C LYS A 75 -5.94 -1.48 2.65
N SER A 76 -6.51 -2.48 3.32
CA SER A 76 -7.83 -3.01 3.03
C SER A 76 -8.71 -3.05 4.28
N MET A 77 -10.01 -2.84 4.08
CA MET A 77 -11.04 -2.99 5.12
C MET A 77 -11.54 -4.45 5.25
N SER A 78 -11.00 -5.38 4.49
CA SER A 78 -11.36 -6.81 4.58
C SER A 78 -10.94 -7.41 5.92
N ARG A 79 -11.81 -8.24 6.51
CA ARG A 79 -11.62 -8.83 7.84
C ARG A 79 -11.46 -10.36 7.79
N THR A 80 -11.87 -10.99 6.69
CA THR A 80 -11.75 -12.43 6.49
C THR A 80 -10.56 -12.77 5.60
N LYS A 81 -10.07 -14.00 5.72
CA LYS A 81 -8.94 -14.51 4.93
C LYS A 81 -9.18 -14.37 3.42
N ASP A 82 -10.31 -14.89 2.94
CA ASP A 82 -10.58 -14.93 1.49
C ASP A 82 -10.74 -13.52 0.91
N ALA A 83 -11.44 -12.63 1.62
CA ALA A 83 -11.62 -11.25 1.18
C ALA A 83 -10.29 -10.48 1.17
N MET A 84 -9.45 -10.67 2.18
CA MET A 84 -8.13 -10.04 2.24
C MET A 84 -7.20 -10.56 1.14
N ALA A 85 -7.20 -11.86 0.88
CA ALA A 85 -6.41 -12.46 -0.20
C ALA A 85 -6.82 -11.90 -1.57
N ALA A 86 -8.13 -11.73 -1.80
CA ALA A 86 -8.64 -11.12 -3.03
C ALA A 86 -8.22 -9.64 -3.14
N ASP A 87 -8.33 -8.87 -2.06
CA ASP A 87 -7.92 -7.46 -2.05
C ASP A 87 -6.42 -7.28 -2.30
N ILE A 88 -5.57 -8.12 -1.72
CA ILE A 88 -4.13 -8.10 -1.99
C ILE A 88 -3.86 -8.31 -3.48
N GLN A 89 -4.53 -9.26 -4.12
CA GLN A 89 -4.35 -9.51 -5.55
C GLN A 89 -4.84 -8.34 -6.40
N ILE A 90 -5.96 -7.73 -6.03
CA ILE A 90 -6.49 -6.53 -6.71
C ILE A 90 -5.50 -5.36 -6.56
N SER A 91 -4.96 -5.14 -5.36
CA SER A 91 -3.96 -4.08 -5.11
C SER A 91 -2.71 -4.27 -5.97
N LEU A 92 -2.18 -5.51 -6.06
CA LEU A 92 -1.03 -5.82 -6.91
C LEU A 92 -1.33 -5.52 -8.40
N ASN A 93 -2.50 -5.91 -8.88
CA ASN A 93 -2.93 -5.66 -10.25
C ASN A 93 -3.09 -4.15 -10.53
N ASN A 94 -3.76 -3.42 -9.64
CA ASN A 94 -3.98 -1.98 -9.78
C ASN A 94 -2.67 -1.21 -9.76
N LEU A 95 -1.79 -1.54 -8.81
CA LEU A 95 -0.47 -0.92 -8.66
C LEU A 95 0.55 -1.39 -9.72
N ARG A 96 0.17 -2.36 -10.58
CA ARG A 96 1.02 -2.92 -11.65
C ARG A 96 2.38 -3.39 -11.12
N THR A 97 2.39 -4.07 -10.00
CA THR A 97 3.60 -4.53 -9.31
C THR A 97 3.45 -5.97 -8.83
N ASP A 98 4.54 -6.65 -8.64
CA ASP A 98 4.57 -8.01 -8.08
C ASP A 98 4.70 -8.02 -6.55
N HIS A 99 5.02 -6.86 -5.94
CA HIS A 99 5.13 -6.73 -4.49
C HIS A 99 4.66 -5.37 -3.98
N ILE A 100 4.19 -5.35 -2.72
CA ILE A 100 3.82 -4.16 -1.95
C ILE A 100 4.65 -4.15 -0.67
N ASP A 101 5.29 -3.04 -0.35
CA ASP A 101 6.23 -2.96 0.76
C ASP A 101 5.55 -3.09 2.13
N LEU A 102 4.38 -2.46 2.30
CA LEU A 102 3.59 -2.50 3.53
C LEU A 102 2.10 -2.66 3.19
N TYR A 103 1.49 -3.74 3.70
CA TYR A 103 0.04 -3.95 3.56
C TYR A 103 -0.63 -3.91 4.93
N GLN A 104 -1.67 -3.08 5.09
CA GLN A 104 -2.24 -2.78 6.39
C GLN A 104 -3.71 -3.21 6.48
N VAL A 105 -4.12 -3.63 7.68
CA VAL A 105 -5.54 -3.72 8.05
C VAL A 105 -6.05 -2.32 8.32
N HIS A 106 -7.02 -1.87 7.54
CA HIS A 106 -7.50 -0.49 7.53
C HIS A 106 -8.55 -0.27 8.61
N ASN A 107 -8.21 0.52 9.63
CA ASN A 107 -9.09 1.07 10.66
C ASN A 107 -10.11 0.05 11.23
N PRO A 108 -9.68 -1.11 11.77
CA PRO A 108 -10.59 -2.05 12.40
C PRO A 108 -11.05 -1.54 13.77
N SER A 109 -12.34 -1.75 14.12
CA SER A 109 -12.77 -1.68 15.51
C SER A 109 -12.17 -2.83 16.32
N MET A 110 -12.30 -2.79 17.66
CA MET A 110 -11.79 -3.88 18.52
C MET A 110 -12.43 -5.23 18.15
N ASP A 111 -13.75 -5.27 17.95
CA ASP A 111 -14.46 -6.49 17.54
C ASP A 111 -13.96 -7.00 16.17
N GLN A 112 -13.71 -6.09 15.23
CA GLN A 112 -13.15 -6.43 13.91
C GLN A 112 -11.70 -6.91 14.02
N LEU A 113 -10.91 -6.38 14.95
CA LEU A 113 -9.55 -6.83 15.17
C LEU A 113 -9.53 -8.28 15.69
N GLU A 114 -10.44 -8.64 16.59
CA GLU A 114 -10.59 -10.04 17.04
C GLU A 114 -10.92 -10.97 15.86
N GLN A 115 -11.79 -10.55 14.94
CA GLN A 115 -12.06 -11.28 13.70
C GLN A 115 -10.82 -11.42 12.82
N VAL A 116 -10.06 -10.34 12.65
CA VAL A 116 -8.83 -10.30 11.82
C VAL A 116 -7.78 -11.29 12.30
N ILE A 117 -7.56 -11.37 13.62
CA ILE A 117 -6.55 -12.25 14.22
C ILE A 117 -7.06 -13.67 14.49
N GLY A 118 -8.37 -13.88 14.45
CA GLY A 118 -9.00 -15.18 14.68
C GLY A 118 -8.82 -16.14 13.50
N LYS A 119 -9.26 -17.38 13.71
CA LYS A 119 -9.22 -18.41 12.66
C LYS A 119 -10.04 -17.99 11.43
N GLY A 120 -9.45 -18.08 10.24
CA GLY A 120 -10.05 -17.62 8.99
C GLY A 120 -10.10 -16.10 8.85
N GLY A 121 -9.39 -15.38 9.71
CA GLY A 121 -9.28 -13.93 9.67
C GLY A 121 -8.26 -13.42 8.65
N ALA A 122 -8.31 -12.12 8.43
CA ALA A 122 -7.47 -11.46 7.41
C ALA A 122 -5.96 -11.62 7.65
N LEU A 123 -5.52 -11.78 8.91
CA LEU A 123 -4.11 -11.96 9.25
C LEU A 123 -3.52 -13.20 8.58
N GLU A 124 -4.27 -14.31 8.48
CA GLU A 124 -3.78 -15.51 7.80
C GLU A 124 -3.41 -15.24 6.33
N ALA A 125 -4.25 -14.48 5.61
CA ALA A 125 -3.97 -14.09 4.22
C ALA A 125 -2.75 -13.17 4.10
N LEU A 126 -2.60 -12.24 5.04
CA LEU A 126 -1.44 -11.33 5.08
C LEU A 126 -0.14 -12.11 5.34
N GLU A 127 -0.15 -13.07 6.27
CA GLU A 127 1.01 -13.94 6.54
C GLU A 127 1.38 -14.80 5.33
N GLU A 128 0.40 -15.40 4.65
CA GLU A 128 0.61 -16.17 3.42
C GLU A 128 1.17 -15.28 2.28
N ALA A 129 0.63 -14.07 2.12
CA ALA A 129 1.13 -13.11 1.13
C ALA A 129 2.56 -12.66 1.44
N LYS A 130 2.90 -12.48 2.72
CA LYS A 130 4.26 -12.18 3.16
C LYS A 130 5.21 -13.35 2.90
N ALA A 131 4.82 -14.55 3.23
CA ALA A 131 5.62 -15.75 3.01
C ALA A 131 5.90 -15.99 1.52
N SER A 132 4.96 -15.63 0.63
CA SER A 132 5.11 -15.74 -0.83
C SER A 132 5.81 -14.54 -1.49
N GLY A 133 6.20 -13.52 -0.72
CA GLY A 133 6.88 -12.33 -1.24
C GLY A 133 5.97 -11.27 -1.88
N LYS A 134 4.65 -11.47 -1.87
CA LYS A 134 3.68 -10.50 -2.40
C LYS A 134 3.62 -9.21 -1.57
N ILE A 135 3.84 -9.32 -0.27
CA ILE A 135 3.96 -8.16 0.63
C ILE A 135 5.22 -8.28 1.49
N GLY A 136 5.83 -7.14 1.82
CA GLY A 136 7.03 -7.09 2.65
C GLY A 136 6.72 -7.09 4.15
N HIS A 137 5.82 -6.22 4.56
CA HIS A 137 5.44 -6.02 5.97
C HIS A 137 3.93 -5.96 6.14
N ILE A 138 3.48 -6.33 7.33
CA ILE A 138 2.07 -6.28 7.75
C ILE A 138 1.92 -5.11 8.73
N GLY A 139 0.87 -4.32 8.57
CA GLY A 139 0.55 -3.18 9.43
C GLY A 139 -0.91 -3.12 9.85
N LEU A 140 -1.18 -2.15 10.71
CA LEU A 140 -2.50 -1.81 11.22
C LEU A 140 -2.63 -0.29 11.32
N THR A 141 -3.77 0.27 10.93
CA THR A 141 -4.06 1.72 11.08
C THR A 141 -5.11 2.01 12.12
#